data_107f36b1213b73b0cd84c61b454265b4
#
_entry.id   107f36b1213b73b0cd84c61b454265b4
#
_cell.length_a   1.000
_cell.length_b   1.000
_cell.length_c   1.000
_cell.angle_alpha   90.00
_cell.angle_beta   90.00
_cell.angle_gamma   90.00
#
_symmetry.space_group_name_H-M   'P 1'
#
loop_
_entity.id
_entity.type
_entity.pdbx_description
1 polymer ?
#
loop_
_entity_poly.entity_id
_entity_poly.type
_entity_poly.pdbx_seq_one_letter_code
_entity_poly.pdbx_strand_id
1 'polypeptide(L)'
;MLRFDEKAIKADVEEVLGLRPEVEAAVKEICREGYENIFLVGIGGTYAVAEEWMAYLKGHSNIPIYLENAADLIAEGNCRLGKGSVMVITSVTGNTPEMTEAVNYGHERGAKVLGFVDEKDSPLAKVTDILFSVRGGAYLKLGLVMLAF
;
A
#
# COMPACT_ATOMS: atom_id res chain seq x y z
N MET A 1 -13.23 28.72 -5.79
CA MET A 1 -11.83 29.11 -5.64
C MET A 1 -11.08 27.91 -5.07
N LEU A 2 -10.20 27.29 -5.84
CA LEU A 2 -9.37 26.18 -5.35
C LEU A 2 -8.41 26.76 -4.30
N ARG A 3 -8.43 26.21 -3.09
CA ARG A 3 -7.44 26.52 -2.05
C ARG A 3 -6.23 25.63 -2.30
N PHE A 4 -5.23 26.20 -2.94
CA PHE A 4 -3.98 25.52 -3.25
C PHE A 4 -2.86 26.16 -2.44
N ASP A 5 -2.23 25.37 -1.57
CA ASP A 5 -1.03 25.76 -0.83
C ASP A 5 0.17 25.04 -1.44
N GLU A 6 0.89 25.73 -2.32
CA GLU A 6 2.06 25.20 -3.00
C GLU A 6 3.17 24.77 -2.03
N LYS A 7 3.35 25.52 -0.94
CA LYS A 7 4.43 25.21 0.04
C LYS A 7 4.11 23.94 0.82
N ALA A 8 2.84 23.77 1.22
CA ALA A 8 2.41 22.56 1.91
C ALA A 8 2.56 21.33 1.01
N ILE A 9 2.14 21.43 -0.25
CA ILE A 9 2.27 20.31 -1.21
C ILE A 9 3.73 19.95 -1.47
N LYS A 10 4.61 20.95 -1.63
CA LYS A 10 6.04 20.68 -1.81
C LYS A 10 6.64 19.98 -0.58
N ALA A 11 6.29 20.42 0.62
CA ALA A 11 6.76 19.81 1.86
C ALA A 11 6.29 18.34 1.97
N ASP A 12 5.00 18.07 1.69
CA ASP A 12 4.46 16.71 1.69
C ASP A 12 5.18 15.80 0.67
N VAL A 13 5.47 16.31 -0.53
CA VAL A 13 6.21 15.56 -1.56
C VAL A 13 7.64 15.27 -1.11
N GLU A 14 8.34 16.26 -0.56
CA GLU A 14 9.72 16.11 -0.06
C GLU A 14 9.77 15.10 1.09
N GLU A 15 8.79 15.12 2.00
CA GLU A 15 8.69 14.18 3.11
C GLU A 15 8.48 12.74 2.62
N VAL A 16 7.56 12.52 1.66
CA VAL A 16 7.33 11.19 1.06
C VAL A 16 8.59 10.72 0.34
N LEU A 17 9.24 11.56 -0.47
CA LEU A 17 10.46 11.19 -1.18
C LEU A 17 11.63 10.91 -0.25
N GLY A 18 11.66 11.55 0.92
CA GLY A 18 12.65 11.31 1.97
C GLY A 18 12.62 9.87 2.51
N LEU A 19 11.48 9.18 2.42
CA LEU A 19 11.34 7.77 2.83
C LEU A 19 11.91 6.77 1.81
N ARG A 20 12.33 7.22 0.64
CA ARG A 20 12.83 6.33 -0.42
C ARG A 20 13.87 5.32 0.06
N PRO A 21 14.93 5.70 0.80
CA PRO A 21 15.93 4.72 1.25
C PRO A 21 15.34 3.63 2.15
N GLU A 22 14.39 4.01 3.03
CA GLU A 22 13.75 3.08 3.97
C GLU A 22 12.81 2.12 3.23
N VAL A 23 12.05 2.64 2.26
CA VAL A 23 11.17 1.82 1.41
C VAL A 23 11.97 0.86 0.56
N GLU A 24 13.04 1.32 -0.10
CA GLU A 24 13.94 0.47 -0.89
C GLU A 24 14.58 -0.63 -0.03
N ALA A 25 14.98 -0.31 1.20
CA ALA A 25 15.53 -1.30 2.12
C ALA A 25 14.50 -2.37 2.52
N ALA A 26 13.26 -1.96 2.82
CA ALA A 26 12.18 -2.87 3.17
C ALA A 26 11.79 -3.78 2.01
N VAL A 27 11.66 -3.24 0.80
CA VAL A 27 11.35 -4.02 -0.41
C VAL A 27 12.50 -4.98 -0.73
N LYS A 28 13.75 -4.54 -0.62
CA LYS A 28 14.93 -5.41 -0.81
C LYS A 28 14.92 -6.60 0.14
N GLU A 29 14.50 -6.40 1.39
CA GLU A 29 14.39 -7.48 2.35
C GLU A 29 13.26 -8.46 1.96
N ILE A 30 12.10 -7.95 1.55
CA ILE A 30 11.01 -8.78 1.02
C ILE A 30 11.48 -9.61 -0.19
N CYS A 31 12.20 -8.98 -1.13
CA CYS A 31 12.76 -9.68 -2.28
C CYS A 31 13.77 -10.77 -1.88
N ARG A 32 14.58 -10.50 -0.85
CA ARG A 32 15.57 -11.49 -0.32
C ARG A 32 14.89 -12.67 0.35
N GLU A 33 13.80 -12.45 1.07
CA GLU A 33 12.98 -13.52 1.66
C GLU A 33 12.21 -14.32 0.61
N GLY A 34 11.94 -13.72 -0.54
CA GLY A 34 11.14 -14.26 -1.62
C GLY A 34 9.65 -13.96 -1.47
N TYR A 35 9.00 -13.66 -2.58
CA TYR A 35 7.55 -13.48 -2.66
C TYR A 35 7.02 -14.04 -3.97
N GLU A 36 5.72 -14.33 -4.02
CA GLU A 36 5.07 -14.93 -5.18
C GLU A 36 4.24 -13.91 -5.97
N ASN A 37 3.62 -12.98 -5.27
CA ASN A 37 2.73 -11.97 -5.87
C ASN A 37 2.55 -10.76 -4.97
N ILE A 38 1.99 -9.68 -5.54
CA ILE A 38 1.68 -8.44 -4.84
C ILE A 38 0.16 -8.19 -4.93
N PHE A 39 -0.43 -7.83 -3.82
CA PHE A 39 -1.81 -7.36 -3.72
C PHE A 39 -1.83 -5.88 -3.41
N LEU A 40 -2.31 -5.05 -4.34
CA LEU A 40 -2.63 -3.65 -4.08
C LEU A 40 -4.03 -3.61 -3.49
N VAL A 41 -4.16 -3.21 -2.23
CA VAL A 41 -5.45 -3.18 -1.54
C VAL A 41 -5.80 -1.76 -1.13
N GLY A 42 -6.99 -1.33 -1.48
CA GLY A 42 -7.49 0.01 -1.19
C GLY A 42 -9.00 0.07 -1.10
N ILE A 43 -9.52 1.25 -0.74
CA ILE A 43 -10.94 1.56 -0.76
C ILE A 43 -11.14 3.03 -1.15
N GLY A 44 -12.15 3.33 -1.96
CA GLY A 44 -12.41 4.69 -2.41
C GLY A 44 -11.22 5.30 -3.17
N GLY A 45 -10.73 6.46 -2.71
CA GLY A 45 -9.63 7.18 -3.37
C GLY A 45 -8.32 6.41 -3.42
N THR A 46 -8.00 5.61 -2.40
CA THR A 46 -6.76 4.81 -2.40
C THR A 46 -6.84 3.62 -3.35
N TYR A 47 -8.04 3.06 -3.56
CA TYR A 47 -8.28 2.07 -4.60
C TYR A 47 -8.09 2.66 -6.00
N ALA A 48 -8.65 3.84 -6.27
CA ALA A 48 -8.49 4.51 -7.56
C ALA A 48 -7.01 4.79 -7.90
N VAL A 49 -6.22 5.22 -6.92
CA VAL A 49 -4.78 5.40 -7.10
C VAL A 49 -4.06 4.08 -7.37
N ALA A 50 -4.45 3.02 -6.69
CA ALA A 50 -3.89 1.69 -6.94
C ALA A 50 -4.22 1.16 -8.34
N GLU A 51 -5.41 1.49 -8.87
CA GLU A 51 -5.84 1.18 -10.24
C GLU A 51 -4.97 1.87 -11.29
N GLU A 52 -4.60 3.13 -11.08
CA GLU A 52 -3.67 3.86 -11.96
C GLU A 52 -2.30 3.18 -12.00
N TRP A 53 -1.74 2.81 -10.84
CA TRP A 53 -0.47 2.08 -10.77
C TRP A 53 -0.58 0.69 -11.40
N MET A 54 -1.68 -0.02 -11.19
CA MET A 54 -1.91 -1.31 -11.83
C MET A 54 -1.91 -1.20 -13.35
N ALA A 55 -2.53 -0.16 -13.92
CA ALA A 55 -2.54 0.10 -15.35
C ALA A 55 -1.11 0.31 -15.90
N TYR A 56 -0.27 1.05 -15.19
CA TYR A 56 1.13 1.24 -15.54
C TYR A 56 1.93 -0.06 -15.46
N LEU A 57 1.81 -0.79 -14.36
CA LEU A 57 2.60 -2.00 -14.08
C LEU A 57 2.32 -3.15 -15.05
N LYS A 58 1.09 -3.28 -15.54
CA LYS A 58 0.73 -4.26 -16.59
C LYS A 58 1.61 -4.20 -17.84
N GLY A 59 2.11 -3.01 -18.17
CA GLY A 59 2.97 -2.82 -19.34
C GLY A 59 4.48 -2.89 -19.03
N HIS A 60 4.87 -2.92 -17.74
CA HIS A 60 6.27 -2.69 -17.35
C HIS A 60 6.82 -3.75 -16.39
N SER A 61 5.99 -4.64 -15.87
CA SER A 61 6.40 -5.67 -14.92
C SER A 61 5.79 -7.03 -15.25
N ASN A 62 6.56 -8.09 -15.01
CA ASN A 62 6.10 -9.48 -15.08
C ASN A 62 5.68 -10.04 -13.71
N ILE A 63 5.75 -9.24 -12.67
CA ILE A 63 5.33 -9.65 -11.32
C ILE A 63 3.81 -9.87 -11.32
N PRO A 64 3.32 -10.99 -10.80
CA PRO A 64 1.87 -11.18 -10.63
C PRO A 64 1.33 -10.18 -9.61
N ILE A 65 0.52 -9.22 -10.08
CA ILE A 65 -0.06 -8.15 -9.26
C ILE A 65 -1.58 -8.24 -9.34
N TYR A 66 -2.23 -8.19 -8.19
CA TYR A 66 -3.68 -8.19 -8.03
C TYR A 66 -4.12 -6.87 -7.41
N LEU A 67 -5.21 -6.34 -7.91
CA LEU A 67 -5.85 -5.13 -7.37
C LEU A 67 -7.17 -5.53 -6.71
N GLU A 68 -7.31 -5.22 -5.43
CA GLU A 68 -8.48 -5.59 -4.65
C GLU A 68 -9.08 -4.38 -3.92
N ASN A 69 -10.39 -4.27 -3.99
CA ASN A 69 -11.12 -3.43 -3.05
C ASN A 69 -11.19 -4.16 -1.70
N ALA A 70 -10.93 -3.47 -0.61
CA ALA A 70 -10.85 -4.10 0.71
C ALA A 70 -12.15 -4.83 1.10
N ALA A 71 -13.32 -4.23 0.83
CA ALA A 71 -14.61 -4.85 1.14
C ALA A 71 -14.89 -6.08 0.27
N ASP A 72 -14.57 -6.00 -1.03
CA ASP A 72 -14.76 -7.10 -1.97
C ASP A 72 -13.83 -8.28 -1.64
N LEU A 73 -12.58 -7.98 -1.27
CA LEU A 73 -11.61 -9.00 -0.84
C LEU A 73 -12.09 -9.78 0.38
N ILE A 74 -12.73 -9.11 1.34
CA ILE A 74 -13.31 -9.78 2.52
C ILE A 74 -14.50 -10.64 2.13
N ALA A 75 -15.38 -10.11 1.28
CA ALA A 75 -16.65 -10.77 0.92
C ALA A 75 -16.46 -11.96 -0.03
N GLU A 76 -15.60 -11.83 -1.04
CA GLU A 76 -15.44 -12.80 -2.12
C GLU A 76 -14.15 -13.62 -1.99
N GLY A 77 -13.13 -13.04 -1.37
CA GLY A 77 -11.82 -13.64 -1.26
C GLY A 77 -11.04 -13.64 -2.58
N ASN A 78 -9.76 -14.00 -2.49
CA ASN A 78 -8.93 -14.26 -3.66
C ASN A 78 -8.07 -15.49 -3.37
N CYS A 79 -8.19 -16.54 -4.17
CA CYS A 79 -7.47 -17.79 -3.99
C CYS A 79 -5.95 -17.69 -4.18
N ARG A 80 -5.45 -16.57 -4.70
CA ARG A 80 -4.03 -16.28 -4.85
C ARG A 80 -3.42 -15.58 -3.62
N LEU A 81 -4.26 -15.07 -2.72
CA LEU A 81 -3.80 -14.45 -1.47
C LEU A 81 -3.41 -15.53 -0.47
N GLY A 82 -2.14 -15.57 -0.08
CA GLY A 82 -1.64 -16.58 0.83
C GLY A 82 -0.19 -16.35 1.25
N LYS A 83 0.43 -17.41 1.73
CA LYS A 83 1.86 -17.40 2.06
C LYS A 83 2.68 -17.06 0.81
N GLY A 84 3.55 -16.07 0.92
CA GLY A 84 4.30 -15.53 -0.23
C GLY A 84 3.62 -14.32 -0.89
N SER A 85 2.41 -13.96 -0.48
CA SER A 85 1.79 -12.71 -0.91
C SER A 85 2.31 -11.51 -0.12
N VAL A 86 2.51 -10.39 -0.80
CA VAL A 86 2.77 -9.09 -0.20
C VAL A 86 1.57 -8.19 -0.45
N MET A 87 0.89 -7.77 0.61
CA MET A 87 -0.16 -6.77 0.52
C MET A 87 0.44 -5.38 0.67
N VAL A 88 0.17 -4.50 -0.28
CA VAL A 88 0.56 -3.09 -0.25
C VAL A 88 -0.68 -2.25 -0.06
N ILE A 89 -0.71 -1.47 1.02
CA ILE A 89 -1.85 -0.66 1.42
C ILE A 89 -1.49 0.81 1.59
N THR A 90 -2.46 1.69 1.34
CA THR A 90 -2.35 3.11 1.70
C THR A 90 -3.64 3.59 2.36
N SER A 91 -3.50 4.41 3.41
CA SER A 91 -4.65 5.03 4.08
C SER A 91 -4.23 6.37 4.69
N VAL A 92 -5.12 7.35 4.63
CA VAL A 92 -4.90 8.64 5.29
C VAL A 92 -5.18 8.51 6.79
N THR A 93 -6.40 8.15 7.15
CA THR A 93 -6.80 8.11 8.56
C THR A 93 -6.46 6.80 9.27
N GLY A 94 -6.32 5.70 8.52
CA GLY A 94 -6.16 4.36 9.08
C GLY A 94 -7.36 3.85 9.89
N ASN A 95 -8.52 4.53 9.79
CA ASN A 95 -9.72 4.25 10.59
C ASN A 95 -10.82 3.55 9.80
N THR A 96 -10.58 3.19 8.55
CA THR A 96 -11.55 2.46 7.71
C THR A 96 -11.59 1.00 8.17
N PRO A 97 -12.71 0.51 8.73
CA PRO A 97 -12.77 -0.84 9.29
C PRO A 97 -12.44 -1.92 8.27
N GLU A 98 -12.95 -1.80 7.04
CA GLU A 98 -12.74 -2.76 5.96
C GLU A 98 -11.26 -2.89 5.60
N MET A 99 -10.47 -1.83 5.70
CA MET A 99 -9.02 -1.91 5.47
C MET A 99 -8.32 -2.74 6.56
N THR A 100 -8.72 -2.54 7.83
CA THR A 100 -8.18 -3.31 8.95
C THR A 100 -8.58 -4.79 8.86
N GLU A 101 -9.83 -5.05 8.49
CA GLU A 101 -10.35 -6.41 8.29
C GLU A 101 -9.64 -7.10 7.11
N ALA A 102 -9.40 -6.40 5.98
CA ALA A 102 -8.69 -6.94 4.84
C ALA A 102 -7.23 -7.30 5.18
N VAL A 103 -6.57 -6.49 6.01
CA VAL A 103 -5.21 -6.81 6.52
C VAL A 103 -5.24 -8.05 7.39
N ASN A 104 -6.17 -8.15 8.33
CA ASN A 104 -6.31 -9.34 9.18
C ASN A 104 -6.63 -10.60 8.34
N TYR A 105 -7.50 -10.46 7.34
CA TYR A 105 -7.80 -11.53 6.37
C TYR A 105 -6.56 -12.00 5.61
N GLY A 106 -5.66 -11.08 5.23
CA GLY A 106 -4.38 -11.39 4.63
C GLY A 106 -3.44 -12.13 5.59
N HIS A 107 -3.34 -11.67 6.84
CA HIS A 107 -2.52 -12.31 7.88
C HIS A 107 -2.97 -13.75 8.18
N GLU A 108 -4.27 -14.01 8.26
CA GLU A 108 -4.82 -15.36 8.44
C GLU A 108 -4.39 -16.32 7.32
N ARG A 109 -4.05 -15.80 6.15
CA ARG A 109 -3.56 -16.53 4.99
C ARG A 109 -2.06 -16.55 4.85
N GLY A 110 -1.35 -15.85 5.73
CA GLY A 110 0.11 -15.80 5.75
C GLY A 110 0.74 -14.73 4.84
N ALA A 111 -0.05 -13.77 4.38
CA ALA A 111 0.47 -12.61 3.63
C ALA A 111 1.25 -11.67 4.55
N LYS A 112 2.27 -11.01 4.01
CA LYS A 112 3.01 -9.91 4.64
C LYS A 112 2.41 -8.58 4.21
N VAL A 113 2.25 -7.63 5.12
CA VAL A 113 1.62 -6.34 4.85
C VAL A 113 2.62 -5.20 4.95
N LEU A 114 2.77 -4.44 3.87
CA LEU A 114 3.51 -3.20 3.80
C LEU A 114 2.53 -2.05 3.57
N GLY A 115 2.62 -0.99 4.37
CA GLY A 115 1.64 0.07 4.28
C GLY A 115 2.14 1.46 4.61
N PHE A 116 1.47 2.44 3.98
CA PHE A 116 1.56 3.84 4.34
C PHE A 116 0.26 4.27 5.02
N VAL A 117 0.38 4.70 6.26
CA VAL A 117 -0.76 5.23 7.04
C VAL A 117 -0.33 6.53 7.68
N ASP A 118 -1.05 7.63 7.39
CA ASP A 118 -0.65 8.95 7.88
C ASP A 118 -0.73 9.02 9.43
N GLU A 119 -1.75 8.37 10.01
CA GLU A 119 -1.99 8.33 11.46
C GLU A 119 -1.40 7.04 12.08
N LYS A 120 -0.18 7.14 12.60
CA LYS A 120 0.60 6.01 13.15
C LYS A 120 -0.06 5.24 14.31
N ASP A 121 -0.97 5.88 15.02
CA ASP A 121 -1.67 5.28 16.18
C ASP A 121 -3.04 4.68 15.81
N SER A 122 -3.39 4.71 14.51
CA SER A 122 -4.66 4.20 14.00
C SER A 122 -4.78 2.68 14.10
N PRO A 123 -6.01 2.13 14.03
CA PRO A 123 -6.23 0.69 14.02
C PRO A 123 -5.46 -0.04 12.90
N LEU A 124 -5.47 0.52 11.70
CA LEU A 124 -4.79 -0.07 10.54
C LEU A 124 -3.27 -0.06 10.71
N ALA A 125 -2.70 1.03 11.25
CA ALA A 125 -1.27 1.13 11.50
C ALA A 125 -0.78 0.04 12.46
N LYS A 126 -1.57 -0.31 13.48
CA LYS A 126 -1.24 -1.32 14.48
C LYS A 126 -1.19 -2.75 13.95
N VAL A 127 -1.86 -3.02 12.85
CA VAL A 127 -1.87 -4.35 12.22
C VAL A 127 -0.98 -4.43 10.97
N THR A 128 -0.30 -3.36 10.58
CA THR A 128 0.59 -3.31 9.43
C THR A 128 1.99 -3.78 9.83
N ASP A 129 2.56 -4.78 9.14
CA ASP A 129 3.87 -5.37 9.50
C ASP A 129 5.04 -4.41 9.25
N ILE A 130 5.02 -3.76 8.07
CA ILE A 130 6.01 -2.77 7.68
C ILE A 130 5.28 -1.46 7.44
N LEU A 131 5.35 -0.57 8.43
CA LEU A 131 4.60 0.69 8.43
C LEU A 131 5.50 1.88 8.10
N PHE A 132 5.05 2.68 7.14
CA PHE A 132 5.57 4.03 6.89
C PHE A 132 4.48 5.04 7.24
N SER A 133 4.78 5.94 8.19
CA SER A 133 3.83 6.96 8.60
C SER A 133 4.33 8.33 8.14
N VAL A 134 3.68 8.85 7.11
CA VAL A 134 4.00 10.12 6.49
C VAL A 134 2.75 10.69 5.83
N ARG A 135 2.58 12.01 5.90
CA ARG A 135 1.53 12.73 5.16
C ARG A 135 1.87 12.81 3.69
N GLY A 136 0.87 13.02 2.85
CA GLY A 136 1.06 13.22 1.42
C GLY A 136 0.23 12.26 0.56
N GLY A 137 0.31 12.46 -0.76
CA GLY A 137 -0.52 11.76 -1.72
C GLY A 137 -0.24 10.26 -1.82
N ALA A 138 -1.30 9.45 -1.79
CA ALA A 138 -1.23 8.00 -1.95
C ALA A 138 -0.50 7.57 -3.24
N TYR A 139 -0.60 8.37 -4.30
CA TYR A 139 0.07 8.11 -5.58
C TYR A 139 1.60 8.02 -5.45
N LEU A 140 2.23 8.98 -4.76
CA LEU A 140 3.68 8.96 -4.53
C LEU A 140 4.10 7.81 -3.62
N LYS A 141 3.30 7.52 -2.58
CA LYS A 141 3.56 6.44 -1.63
C LYS A 141 3.58 5.08 -2.33
N LEU A 142 2.53 4.80 -3.11
CA LEU A 142 2.49 3.58 -3.94
C LEU A 142 3.61 3.55 -4.96
N GLY A 143 3.93 4.69 -5.59
CA GLY A 143 5.03 4.81 -6.53
C GLY A 143 6.37 4.41 -5.96
N LEU A 144 6.70 4.85 -4.74
CA LEU A 144 7.94 4.47 -4.07
C LEU A 144 8.06 2.95 -3.91
N VAL A 145 6.99 2.29 -3.51
CA VAL A 145 6.99 0.83 -3.33
C VAL A 145 7.05 0.11 -4.67
N MET A 146 6.19 0.49 -5.62
CA MET A 146 6.09 -0.20 -6.91
C MET A 146 7.33 -0.04 -7.78
N LEU A 147 8.08 1.04 -7.62
CA LEU A 147 9.36 1.24 -8.33
C LEU A 147 10.55 0.58 -7.60
N ALA A 148 10.37 0.16 -6.35
CA ALA A 148 11.37 -0.54 -5.58
C ALA A 148 11.33 -2.07 -5.80
N PHE A 149 10.14 -2.63 -6.12
CA PHE A 149 9.96 -4.01 -6.58
C PHE A 149 10.46 -4.19 -8.01
#